data_4d352b4fe6e6d48c79611af4aecbfa5d
#
_entry.id   4d352b4fe6e6d48c79611af4aecbfa5d
#
_cell.length_a   1.000
_cell.length_b   1.000
_cell.length_c   1.000
_cell.angle_alpha   90.00
_cell.angle_beta   90.00
_cell.angle_gamma   90.00
#
_symmetry.space_group_name_H-M   'P 1'
#
loop_
_entity.id
_entity.type
_entity.pdbx_description
1 polymer ?
#
loop_
_entity_poly.entity_id
_entity_poly.type
_entity_poly.pdbx_seq_one_letter_code
_entity_poly.pdbx_strand_id
1 'polypeptide(L)'
;MRIVICGGGAIGAAIAYFTSRGGARSTVIERHAVAGAASGKSGGFLALDWCRGSQLDRLARRSFELHAELSAELGDPWGYRRLTTYGGYAAEDDTARGAGGRPWLADGVAITSRLGSPETTALIEPRAFTTGLMHAAEAHGAVLRHGTVVDLVRSRRGAVRGVALASGEIVEGDAVVIAMGPWSILAARWLPLPAVFGFKGHSLVFETGGTIPAEALFLEYREASGEILTPEVFPRDDGTTWVCAISALEPVPVDPADVAPEQGAHARIEALCRNISPALAAAPIKARQACFRPVTEDGLPLIGAVPGIEGAYVATGHSVWGMLNAPATGEAMSELILDGASRRVDLAPFTPGRLPPLDPAHLRGTSG
;
A
#
# COMPACT_ATOMS: atom_id res chain seq x y z
N MET A 1 25.74 7.41 -7.98
CA MET A 1 24.59 8.30 -7.79
C MET A 1 24.07 8.16 -6.36
N ARG A 2 23.74 9.27 -5.70
CA ARG A 2 23.12 9.27 -4.35
C ARG A 2 21.63 9.55 -4.52
N ILE A 3 20.78 8.69 -3.96
CA ILE A 3 19.33 8.82 -4.06
C ILE A 3 18.75 8.93 -2.65
N VAL A 4 17.97 9.99 -2.39
CA VAL A 4 17.21 10.13 -1.14
C VAL A 4 15.75 9.77 -1.41
N ILE A 5 15.23 8.83 -0.63
CA ILE A 5 13.86 8.33 -0.74
C ILE A 5 13.11 8.76 0.52
N CYS A 6 12.08 9.58 0.37
CA CYS A 6 11.27 10.08 1.46
C CYS A 6 10.07 9.14 1.68
N GLY A 7 10.11 8.35 2.77
CA GLY A 7 9.10 7.38 3.15
C GLY A 7 9.56 5.93 3.09
N GLY A 8 9.45 5.22 4.22
CA GLY A 8 9.77 3.79 4.41
C GLY A 8 8.57 2.85 4.23
N GLY A 9 7.59 3.22 3.41
CA GLY A 9 6.49 2.34 3.00
C GLY A 9 6.93 1.35 1.92
N ALA A 10 6.01 0.47 1.46
CA ALA A 10 6.29 -0.57 0.45
C ALA A 10 6.89 0.01 -0.83
N ILE A 11 6.39 1.17 -1.28
CA ILE A 11 6.91 1.83 -2.48
C ILE A 11 8.35 2.31 -2.26
N GLY A 12 8.62 3.00 -1.13
CA GLY A 12 9.97 3.49 -0.83
C GLY A 12 10.97 2.35 -0.61
N ALA A 13 10.59 1.28 0.08
CA ALA A 13 11.41 0.09 0.28
C ALA A 13 11.73 -0.63 -1.04
N ALA A 14 10.73 -0.76 -1.95
CA ALA A 14 10.95 -1.34 -3.27
C ALA A 14 11.90 -0.48 -4.11
N ILE A 15 11.73 0.85 -4.13
CA ILE A 15 12.64 1.76 -4.83
C ILE A 15 14.05 1.63 -4.25
N ALA A 16 14.20 1.61 -2.92
CA ALA A 16 15.50 1.45 -2.26
C ALA A 16 16.17 0.12 -2.65
N TYR A 17 15.42 -0.97 -2.67
CA TYR A 17 15.93 -2.28 -3.06
C TYR A 17 16.46 -2.27 -4.50
N PHE A 18 15.62 -1.88 -5.47
CA PHE A 18 16.02 -1.94 -6.88
C PHE A 18 17.13 -0.94 -7.22
N THR A 19 17.11 0.28 -6.65
CA THR A 19 18.18 1.27 -6.90
C THR A 19 19.51 0.85 -6.27
N SER A 20 19.51 0.30 -5.05
CA SER A 20 20.74 -0.16 -4.39
C SER A 20 21.31 -1.41 -5.07
N ARG A 21 20.46 -2.36 -5.47
CA ARG A 21 20.84 -3.50 -6.31
C ARG A 21 21.45 -3.04 -7.65
N GLY A 22 20.94 -1.91 -8.21
CA GLY A 22 21.50 -1.24 -9.39
C GLY A 22 22.77 -0.43 -9.14
N GLY A 23 23.35 -0.48 -7.94
CA GLY A 23 24.62 0.17 -7.58
C GLY A 23 24.52 1.63 -7.14
N ALA A 24 23.31 2.16 -6.91
CA ALA A 24 23.14 3.48 -6.30
C ALA A 24 23.38 3.44 -4.79
N ARG A 25 23.72 4.61 -4.22
CA ARG A 25 23.74 4.83 -2.77
C ARG A 25 22.39 5.43 -2.36
N SER A 26 21.49 4.58 -1.91
CA SER A 26 20.14 4.98 -1.53
C SER A 26 20.05 5.25 -0.03
N THR A 27 19.43 6.37 0.35
CA THR A 27 19.10 6.71 1.74
C THR A 27 17.60 6.86 1.86
N VAL A 28 16.95 6.00 2.65
CA VAL A 28 15.53 6.11 2.98
C VAL A 28 15.37 6.94 4.23
N ILE A 29 14.56 8.00 4.16
CA ILE A 29 14.18 8.81 5.33
C ILE A 29 12.77 8.43 5.75
N GLU A 30 12.62 7.91 6.97
CA GLU A 30 11.33 7.54 7.53
C GLU A 30 11.09 8.30 8.84
N ARG A 31 9.88 8.86 8.99
CA ARG A 31 9.52 9.65 10.17
C ARG A 31 9.39 8.79 11.43
N HIS A 32 8.75 7.62 11.32
CA HIS A 32 8.46 6.74 12.45
C HIS A 32 9.10 5.37 12.29
N ALA A 33 8.44 4.46 11.61
CA ALA A 33 8.91 3.10 11.41
C ALA A 33 8.61 2.63 9.98
N VAL A 34 9.49 1.82 9.44
CA VAL A 34 9.25 1.10 8.18
C VAL A 34 7.93 0.36 8.29
N ALA A 35 7.10 0.46 7.25
CA ALA A 35 5.75 -0.12 7.24
C ALA A 35 4.83 0.39 8.36
N GLY A 36 5.08 1.56 8.95
CA GLY A 36 4.30 2.09 10.08
C GLY A 36 2.85 2.49 9.73
N ALA A 37 2.61 2.85 8.46
CA ALA A 37 1.31 3.29 7.96
C ALA A 37 0.62 2.20 7.11
N ALA A 38 0.02 2.57 5.97
CA ALA A 38 -0.76 1.67 5.10
C ALA A 38 -0.02 0.37 4.74
N SER A 39 1.27 0.45 4.46
CA SER A 39 2.08 -0.70 4.04
C SER A 39 2.19 -1.81 5.08
N GLY A 40 2.04 -1.52 6.38
CA GLY A 40 2.02 -2.56 7.42
C GLY A 40 0.65 -2.88 7.98
N LYS A 41 -0.41 -2.25 7.43
CA LYS A 41 -1.79 -2.41 7.91
C LYS A 41 -2.75 -2.89 6.82
N SER A 42 -2.28 -3.04 5.57
CA SER A 42 -3.08 -3.53 4.44
C SER A 42 -3.32 -5.04 4.50
N GLY A 43 -4.24 -5.53 3.66
CA GLY A 43 -4.57 -6.95 3.58
C GLY A 43 -3.47 -7.83 2.99
N GLY A 44 -2.69 -7.30 2.03
CA GLY A 44 -1.63 -8.04 1.36
C GLY A 44 -2.11 -8.85 0.16
N PHE A 45 -3.30 -8.58 -0.35
CA PHE A 45 -3.86 -9.27 -1.50
C PHE A 45 -3.22 -8.86 -2.82
N LEU A 46 -2.91 -9.84 -3.66
CA LEU A 46 -2.26 -9.70 -4.95
C LEU A 46 -3.12 -10.36 -6.04
N ALA A 47 -3.35 -9.64 -7.14
CA ALA A 47 -4.13 -10.15 -8.27
C ALA A 47 -3.44 -9.86 -9.60
N LEU A 48 -3.27 -10.90 -10.43
CA LEU A 48 -2.62 -10.82 -11.73
C LEU A 48 -3.41 -9.97 -12.74
N ASP A 49 -4.73 -10.12 -12.75
CA ASP A 49 -5.55 -9.70 -13.88
C ASP A 49 -6.78 -8.84 -13.52
N TRP A 50 -6.87 -8.39 -12.26
CA TRP A 50 -7.98 -7.52 -11.82
C TRP A 50 -7.88 -6.09 -12.37
N CYS A 51 -6.70 -5.70 -12.85
CA CYS A 51 -6.48 -4.44 -13.53
C CYS A 51 -6.60 -4.54 -15.06
N ARG A 52 -7.05 -5.70 -15.60
CA ARG A 52 -7.14 -5.96 -17.03
C ARG A 52 -7.96 -4.88 -17.75
N GLY A 53 -7.40 -4.36 -18.84
CA GLY A 53 -8.03 -3.32 -19.65
C GLY A 53 -7.93 -1.91 -19.11
N SER A 54 -7.33 -1.71 -17.92
CA SER A 54 -6.99 -0.41 -17.37
C SER A 54 -5.54 -0.04 -17.67
N GLN A 55 -5.18 1.22 -17.42
CA GLN A 55 -3.79 1.69 -17.54
C GLN A 55 -2.85 1.00 -16.56
N LEU A 56 -3.38 0.42 -15.46
CA LEU A 56 -2.59 -0.32 -14.47
C LEU A 56 -2.21 -1.74 -14.89
N ASP A 57 -2.81 -2.30 -15.96
CA ASP A 57 -2.69 -3.74 -16.26
C ASP A 57 -1.23 -4.20 -16.41
N ARG A 58 -0.40 -3.49 -17.15
CA ARG A 58 1.01 -3.86 -17.32
C ARG A 58 1.82 -3.75 -16.03
N LEU A 59 1.60 -2.69 -15.25
CA LEU A 59 2.24 -2.50 -13.95
C LEU A 59 1.85 -3.63 -12.99
N ALA A 60 0.56 -3.95 -12.90
CA ALA A 60 0.02 -4.97 -12.02
C ALA A 60 0.55 -6.38 -12.38
N ARG A 61 0.57 -6.74 -13.67
CA ARG A 61 1.10 -8.04 -14.14
C ARG A 61 2.57 -8.19 -13.83
N ARG A 62 3.40 -7.18 -14.21
CA ARG A 62 4.83 -7.23 -13.90
C ARG A 62 5.06 -7.34 -12.40
N SER A 63 4.28 -6.61 -11.61
CA SER A 63 4.42 -6.62 -10.16
C SER A 63 4.02 -7.94 -9.53
N PHE A 64 2.97 -8.58 -10.03
CA PHE A 64 2.55 -9.90 -9.58
C PHE A 64 3.63 -10.97 -9.84
N GLU A 65 4.29 -10.92 -11.00
CA GLU A 65 5.45 -11.77 -11.30
C GLU A 65 6.61 -11.50 -10.33
N LEU A 66 6.94 -10.22 -10.11
CA LEU A 66 8.00 -9.80 -9.19
C LEU A 66 7.76 -10.25 -7.75
N HIS A 67 6.51 -10.31 -7.28
CA HIS A 67 6.24 -10.84 -5.94
C HIS A 67 6.68 -12.30 -5.81
N ALA A 68 6.45 -13.13 -6.82
CA ALA A 68 6.91 -14.52 -6.82
C ALA A 68 8.44 -14.62 -6.98
N GLU A 69 9.02 -13.81 -7.87
CA GLU A 69 10.47 -13.76 -8.10
C GLU A 69 11.22 -13.36 -6.81
N LEU A 70 10.79 -12.27 -6.15
CA LEU A 70 11.39 -11.77 -4.92
C LEU A 70 11.22 -12.73 -3.74
N SER A 71 10.05 -13.38 -3.63
CA SER A 71 9.82 -14.40 -2.62
C SER A 71 10.83 -15.55 -2.76
N ALA A 72 11.02 -16.04 -3.98
CA ALA A 72 11.98 -17.12 -4.26
C ALA A 72 13.44 -16.65 -4.05
N GLU A 73 13.78 -15.42 -4.47
CA GLU A 73 15.15 -14.87 -4.37
C GLU A 73 15.56 -14.60 -2.92
N LEU A 74 14.62 -14.08 -2.09
CA LEU A 74 14.91 -13.61 -0.73
C LEU A 74 14.50 -14.62 0.36
N GLY A 75 14.09 -15.84 0.00
CA GLY A 75 13.78 -16.91 0.94
C GLY A 75 12.43 -16.76 1.65
N ASP A 76 11.52 -16.01 1.05
CA ASP A 76 10.12 -15.80 1.48
C ASP A 76 9.91 -15.41 2.96
N PRO A 77 10.54 -14.35 3.44
CA PRO A 77 10.36 -13.94 4.84
C PRO A 77 8.99 -13.32 5.14
N TRP A 78 8.10 -13.17 4.15
CA TRP A 78 6.78 -12.55 4.24
C TRP A 78 5.60 -13.48 3.91
N GLY A 79 5.86 -14.81 3.76
CA GLY A 79 4.81 -15.82 3.57
C GLY A 79 4.00 -15.61 2.29
N TYR A 80 4.68 -15.54 1.13
CA TYR A 80 4.02 -15.48 -0.17
C TYR A 80 3.23 -16.76 -0.43
N ARG A 81 1.91 -16.63 -0.54
CA ARG A 81 1.01 -17.78 -0.64
C ARG A 81 0.02 -17.61 -1.78
N ARG A 82 0.04 -18.55 -2.73
CA ARG A 82 -0.99 -18.66 -3.76
C ARG A 82 -2.28 -19.21 -3.16
N LEU A 83 -3.43 -18.67 -3.61
CA LEU A 83 -4.72 -19.04 -3.04
C LEU A 83 -5.87 -18.91 -4.03
N THR A 84 -7.02 -19.48 -3.68
CA THR A 84 -8.27 -19.29 -4.42
C THR A 84 -9.02 -18.09 -3.81
N THR A 85 -9.65 -17.30 -4.67
CA THR A 85 -10.43 -16.12 -4.26
C THR A 85 -11.88 -16.28 -4.67
N TYR A 86 -12.78 -16.04 -3.73
CA TYR A 86 -14.22 -16.14 -3.93
C TYR A 86 -14.91 -14.82 -3.73
N GLY A 87 -16.02 -14.64 -4.47
CA GLY A 87 -16.99 -13.58 -4.28
C GLY A 87 -18.33 -14.13 -3.81
N GLY A 88 -19.05 -13.35 -3.03
CA GLY A 88 -20.35 -13.77 -2.53
C GLY A 88 -21.10 -12.65 -1.82
N TYR A 89 -22.16 -13.02 -1.14
CA TYR A 89 -22.93 -12.10 -0.31
C TYR A 89 -23.33 -12.74 1.03
N ALA A 90 -23.63 -11.88 1.99
CA ALA A 90 -24.23 -12.24 3.26
C ALA A 90 -25.13 -11.09 3.75
N ALA A 91 -26.04 -11.37 4.67
CA ALA A 91 -26.86 -10.36 5.32
C ALA A 91 -26.96 -10.67 6.81
N GLU A 92 -27.10 -9.60 7.62
CA GLU A 92 -27.18 -9.73 9.07
C GLU A 92 -28.43 -10.50 9.52
N ASP A 93 -29.55 -10.29 8.81
CA ASP A 93 -30.85 -10.90 9.15
C ASP A 93 -31.13 -12.16 8.33
N ASP A 94 -30.21 -12.61 7.46
CA ASP A 94 -30.43 -13.75 6.59
C ASP A 94 -30.07 -15.04 7.32
N THR A 95 -31.12 -15.71 7.81
CA THR A 95 -31.03 -17.09 8.32
C THR A 95 -31.19 -18.13 7.20
N ALA A 96 -31.32 -17.68 5.95
CA ALA A 96 -31.40 -18.59 4.82
C ALA A 96 -30.10 -19.40 4.72
N ARG A 97 -30.21 -20.71 4.70
CA ARG A 97 -29.10 -21.63 4.52
C ARG A 97 -28.54 -21.44 3.11
N GLY A 98 -27.56 -20.56 2.97
CA GLY A 98 -26.77 -20.46 1.77
C GLY A 98 -26.03 -21.78 1.56
N ALA A 99 -25.96 -22.24 0.32
CA ALA A 99 -25.17 -23.41 -0.04
C ALA A 99 -23.66 -23.12 0.00
N GLY A 100 -23.19 -22.42 1.06
CA GLY A 100 -21.79 -21.96 1.17
C GLY A 100 -20.77 -23.10 1.14
N GLY A 101 -21.18 -24.30 1.60
CA GLY A 101 -20.41 -25.54 1.47
C GLY A 101 -18.97 -25.53 2.02
N ARG A 102 -18.60 -24.48 2.77
CA ARG A 102 -17.24 -24.31 3.31
C ARG A 102 -17.28 -24.31 4.83
N PRO A 103 -16.57 -25.23 5.49
CA PRO A 103 -16.65 -25.40 6.95
C PRO A 103 -16.27 -24.15 7.77
N TRP A 104 -15.52 -23.22 7.18
CA TRP A 104 -15.08 -22.01 7.86
C TRP A 104 -16.05 -20.82 7.69
N LEU A 105 -17.06 -20.93 6.84
CA LEU A 105 -18.10 -19.92 6.62
C LEU A 105 -19.38 -20.29 7.37
N ALA A 106 -20.10 -19.26 7.80
CA ALA A 106 -21.44 -19.41 8.38
C ALA A 106 -22.46 -19.80 7.28
N ASP A 107 -23.56 -20.46 7.68
CA ASP A 107 -24.59 -20.94 6.76
C ASP A 107 -25.28 -19.82 5.95
N GLY A 108 -25.30 -18.58 6.50
CA GLY A 108 -25.87 -17.40 5.81
C GLY A 108 -24.97 -16.78 4.74
N VAL A 109 -23.75 -17.31 4.52
CA VAL A 109 -22.84 -16.79 3.50
C VAL A 109 -23.03 -17.56 2.20
N ALA A 110 -23.41 -16.89 1.14
CA ALA A 110 -23.55 -17.46 -0.20
C ALA A 110 -22.36 -17.11 -1.09
N ILE A 111 -21.58 -18.11 -1.50
CA ILE A 111 -20.54 -17.96 -2.51
C ILE A 111 -21.19 -18.01 -3.90
N THR A 112 -21.03 -16.94 -4.66
CA THR A 112 -21.67 -16.77 -5.98
C THR A 112 -20.70 -16.86 -7.14
N SER A 113 -19.40 -16.65 -6.88
CA SER A 113 -18.38 -16.63 -7.93
C SER A 113 -17.01 -17.04 -7.42
N ARG A 114 -16.18 -17.51 -8.33
CA ARG A 114 -14.74 -17.64 -8.15
C ARG A 114 -14.07 -16.47 -8.85
N LEU A 115 -13.47 -15.58 -8.08
CA LEU A 115 -12.83 -14.35 -8.57
C LEU A 115 -11.36 -14.54 -8.95
N GLY A 116 -10.73 -15.60 -8.46
CA GLY A 116 -9.33 -15.92 -8.74
C GLY A 116 -8.96 -17.34 -8.36
N SER A 117 -7.82 -17.78 -8.87
CA SER A 117 -7.24 -19.09 -8.62
C SER A 117 -5.78 -18.98 -8.15
N PRO A 118 -5.13 -20.05 -7.71
CA PRO A 118 -3.71 -20.02 -7.35
C PRO A 118 -2.78 -19.53 -8.47
N GLU A 119 -3.22 -19.53 -9.73
CA GLU A 119 -2.48 -18.97 -10.86
C GLU A 119 -2.62 -17.45 -10.94
N THR A 120 -3.71 -16.90 -10.40
CA THR A 120 -4.06 -15.47 -10.60
C THR A 120 -4.14 -14.66 -9.32
N THR A 121 -4.18 -15.29 -8.14
CA THR A 121 -4.25 -14.57 -6.86
C THR A 121 -3.28 -15.12 -5.82
N ALA A 122 -2.75 -14.24 -4.98
CA ALA A 122 -1.84 -14.56 -3.89
C ALA A 122 -2.03 -13.62 -2.70
N LEU A 123 -1.43 -13.97 -1.57
CA LEU A 123 -1.31 -13.13 -0.38
C LEU A 123 0.15 -13.04 0.08
N ILE A 124 0.45 -11.95 0.76
CA ILE A 124 1.67 -11.75 1.54
C ILE A 124 1.31 -11.14 2.90
N GLU A 125 2.21 -11.22 3.88
CA GLU A 125 2.14 -10.39 5.07
C GLU A 125 2.79 -9.03 4.75
N PRO A 126 2.02 -7.92 4.70
CA PRO A 126 2.50 -6.65 4.14
C PRO A 126 3.62 -5.98 4.92
N ARG A 127 3.60 -6.09 6.26
CA ARG A 127 4.66 -5.53 7.10
C ARG A 127 5.97 -6.28 6.88
N ALA A 128 5.92 -7.62 6.90
CA ALA A 128 7.08 -8.45 6.66
C ALA A 128 7.65 -8.25 5.25
N PHE A 129 6.78 -8.12 4.23
CA PHE A 129 7.20 -7.79 2.88
C PHE A 129 7.95 -6.45 2.83
N THR A 130 7.36 -5.39 3.39
CA THR A 130 7.95 -4.06 3.35
C THR A 130 9.28 -3.99 4.12
N THR A 131 9.33 -4.60 5.31
CA THR A 131 10.56 -4.67 6.13
C THR A 131 11.60 -5.58 5.50
N GLY A 132 11.18 -6.71 4.92
CA GLY A 132 12.07 -7.63 4.21
C GLY A 132 12.74 -6.97 3.00
N LEU A 133 11.99 -6.20 2.20
CA LEU A 133 12.59 -5.42 1.10
C LEU A 133 13.55 -4.34 1.61
N MET A 134 13.23 -3.67 2.74
CA MET A 134 14.14 -2.69 3.32
C MET A 134 15.45 -3.34 3.78
N HIS A 135 15.39 -4.49 4.47
CA HIS A 135 16.58 -5.24 4.87
C HIS A 135 17.39 -5.72 3.65
N ALA A 136 16.71 -6.18 2.59
CA ALA A 136 17.38 -6.54 1.35
C ALA A 136 18.07 -5.32 0.68
N ALA A 137 17.42 -4.15 0.73
CA ALA A 137 18.06 -2.91 0.26
C ALA A 137 19.29 -2.54 1.09
N GLU A 138 19.24 -2.68 2.42
CA GLU A 138 20.38 -2.44 3.33
C GLU A 138 21.52 -3.43 3.04
N ALA A 139 21.22 -4.69 2.73
CA ALA A 139 22.23 -5.67 2.32
C ALA A 139 22.94 -5.28 1.00
N HIS A 140 22.29 -4.48 0.15
CA HIS A 140 22.86 -3.86 -1.05
C HIS A 140 23.45 -2.45 -0.80
N GLY A 141 23.58 -2.02 0.48
CA GLY A 141 24.22 -0.75 0.86
C GLY A 141 23.27 0.44 0.95
N ALA A 142 21.96 0.25 0.93
CA ALA A 142 21.02 1.30 1.32
C ALA A 142 21.16 1.65 2.82
N VAL A 143 20.78 2.86 3.18
CA VAL A 143 20.79 3.34 4.57
C VAL A 143 19.39 3.77 4.96
N LEU A 144 18.85 3.25 6.04
CA LEU A 144 17.65 3.75 6.68
C LEU A 144 18.02 4.82 7.72
N ARG A 145 17.33 5.95 7.65
CA ARG A 145 17.49 7.06 8.60
C ARG A 145 16.13 7.51 9.13
N HIS A 146 16.05 7.69 10.43
CA HIS A 146 14.88 8.30 11.06
C HIS A 146 14.96 9.82 10.94
N GLY A 147 13.85 10.43 10.50
CA GLY A 147 13.75 11.88 10.37
C GLY A 147 12.51 12.33 9.61
N THR A 148 12.14 13.57 9.83
CA THR A 148 11.04 14.24 9.14
C THR A 148 11.59 15.17 8.08
N VAL A 149 11.31 14.87 6.80
CA VAL A 149 11.67 15.77 5.70
C VAL A 149 10.72 16.96 5.71
N VAL A 150 11.29 18.17 5.70
CA VAL A 150 10.54 19.43 5.75
C VAL A 150 10.72 20.31 4.52
N ASP A 151 11.78 20.10 3.73
CA ASP A 151 12.03 20.85 2.49
C ASP A 151 13.04 20.13 1.57
N LEU A 152 13.17 20.63 0.36
CA LEU A 152 14.18 20.24 -0.62
C LEU A 152 15.35 21.21 -0.63
N VAL A 153 16.56 20.65 -0.69
CA VAL A 153 17.78 21.44 -0.94
C VAL A 153 17.99 21.52 -2.46
N ARG A 154 18.16 22.73 -2.97
CA ARG A 154 18.32 23.00 -4.41
C ARG A 154 19.63 23.72 -4.71
N SER A 155 20.17 23.46 -5.90
CA SER A 155 21.27 24.25 -6.47
C SER A 155 20.79 25.64 -6.89
N ARG A 156 21.73 26.54 -7.18
CA ARG A 156 21.40 27.88 -7.76
C ARG A 156 20.64 27.79 -9.08
N ARG A 157 20.71 26.66 -9.79
CA ARG A 157 20.00 26.40 -11.06
C ARG A 157 18.65 25.71 -10.86
N GLY A 158 18.23 25.47 -9.59
CA GLY A 158 16.95 24.83 -9.26
C GLY A 158 16.95 23.31 -9.21
N ALA A 159 18.04 22.64 -9.64
CA ALA A 159 18.14 21.17 -9.54
C ALA A 159 18.21 20.72 -8.09
N VAL A 160 17.60 19.58 -7.75
CA VAL A 160 17.62 19.01 -6.41
C VAL A 160 19.04 18.58 -6.02
N ARG A 161 19.41 18.77 -4.77
CA ARG A 161 20.68 18.39 -4.15
C ARG A 161 20.52 17.64 -2.83
N GLY A 162 19.31 17.36 -2.41
CA GLY A 162 18.99 16.64 -1.20
C GLY A 162 17.73 17.13 -0.53
N VAL A 163 17.60 16.80 0.75
CA VAL A 163 16.46 17.20 1.60
C VAL A 163 16.94 17.83 2.90
N ALA A 164 16.13 18.73 3.45
CA ALA A 164 16.30 19.26 4.80
C ALA A 164 15.38 18.50 5.75
N LEU A 165 15.93 18.11 6.91
CA LEU A 165 15.18 17.47 7.99
C LEU A 165 14.73 18.51 9.02
N ALA A 166 13.67 18.19 9.76
CA ALA A 166 13.18 19.03 10.87
C ALA A 166 14.24 19.28 11.96
N SER A 167 15.25 18.40 12.07
CA SER A 167 16.42 18.59 12.95
C SER A 167 17.38 19.71 12.49
N GLY A 168 17.20 20.25 11.28
CA GLY A 168 18.14 21.16 10.63
C GLY A 168 19.25 20.46 9.84
N GLU A 169 19.32 19.13 9.91
CA GLU A 169 20.30 18.36 9.13
C GLU A 169 19.92 18.37 7.64
N ILE A 170 20.94 18.36 6.77
CA ILE A 170 20.79 18.19 5.33
C ILE A 170 21.28 16.78 4.94
N VAL A 171 20.43 16.05 4.23
CA VAL A 171 20.79 14.77 3.60
C VAL A 171 20.99 15.02 2.11
N GLU A 172 22.24 14.97 1.67
CA GLU A 172 22.60 15.23 0.28
C GLU A 172 22.19 14.08 -0.65
N GLY A 173 21.72 14.42 -1.86
CA GLY A 173 21.34 13.48 -2.91
C GLY A 173 21.38 14.10 -4.29
N ASP A 174 21.72 13.31 -5.28
CA ASP A 174 21.69 13.70 -6.70
C ASP A 174 20.26 13.55 -7.26
N ALA A 175 19.43 12.71 -6.61
CA ALA A 175 18.00 12.54 -6.85
C ALA A 175 17.23 12.43 -5.52
N VAL A 176 15.98 12.92 -5.51
CA VAL A 176 15.04 12.79 -4.39
C VAL A 176 13.73 12.19 -4.90
N VAL A 177 13.23 11.17 -4.21
CA VAL A 177 11.96 10.50 -4.52
C VAL A 177 10.97 10.73 -3.38
N ILE A 178 9.83 11.30 -3.69
CA ILE A 178 8.70 11.45 -2.77
C ILE A 178 7.87 10.16 -2.80
N ALA A 179 7.94 9.35 -1.73
CA ALA A 179 7.24 8.07 -1.57
C ALA A 179 6.50 7.98 -0.23
N MET A 180 5.92 9.11 0.21
CA MET A 180 5.33 9.29 1.55
C MET A 180 3.85 8.87 1.63
N GLY A 181 3.35 8.05 0.68
CA GLY A 181 1.94 7.64 0.66
C GLY A 181 1.00 8.86 0.68
N PRO A 182 -0.06 8.88 1.51
CA PRO A 182 -0.99 10.01 1.56
C PRO A 182 -0.34 11.30 2.04
N TRP A 183 0.76 11.24 2.81
CA TRP A 183 1.54 12.41 3.24
C TRP A 183 2.37 13.03 2.12
N SER A 184 2.40 12.44 0.92
CA SER A 184 3.01 13.06 -0.27
C SER A 184 2.35 14.39 -0.63
N ILE A 185 1.12 14.65 -0.19
CA ILE A 185 0.44 15.95 -0.31
C ILE A 185 1.26 17.08 0.35
N LEU A 186 1.99 16.80 1.44
CA LEU A 186 2.81 17.80 2.13
C LEU A 186 3.97 18.29 1.25
N ALA A 187 4.45 17.44 0.33
CA ALA A 187 5.50 17.83 -0.60
C ALA A 187 5.05 18.81 -1.68
N ALA A 188 3.73 19.06 -1.82
CA ALA A 188 3.22 20.13 -2.68
C ALA A 188 3.66 21.54 -2.23
N ARG A 189 4.17 21.68 -1.00
CA ARG A 189 4.82 22.93 -0.52
C ARG A 189 6.17 23.17 -1.20
N TRP A 190 6.81 22.13 -1.69
CA TRP A 190 8.18 22.16 -2.23
C TRP A 190 8.23 21.85 -3.73
N LEU A 191 7.27 21.10 -4.22
CA LEU A 191 7.22 20.58 -5.58
C LEU A 191 5.85 20.82 -6.21
N PRO A 192 5.75 21.05 -7.51
CA PRO A 192 4.47 21.16 -8.22
C PRO A 192 3.82 19.78 -8.38
N LEU A 193 3.40 19.19 -7.27
CA LEU A 193 2.75 17.87 -7.25
C LEU A 193 1.23 18.00 -7.28
N PRO A 194 0.52 17.11 -7.96
CA PRO A 194 -0.93 16.98 -7.84
C PRO A 194 -1.36 16.64 -6.41
N ALA A 195 -2.64 16.88 -6.12
CA ALA A 195 -3.24 16.50 -4.86
C ALA A 195 -3.21 14.98 -4.67
N VAL A 196 -2.87 14.55 -3.45
CA VAL A 196 -2.98 13.17 -3.01
C VAL A 196 -3.89 13.15 -1.79
N PHE A 197 -4.99 12.43 -1.87
CA PHE A 197 -5.99 12.35 -0.81
C PHE A 197 -5.80 11.10 0.03
N GLY A 198 -6.36 11.09 1.24
CA GLY A 198 -6.44 9.92 2.09
C GLY A 198 -7.81 9.27 2.05
N PHE A 199 -7.87 7.97 1.75
CA PHE A 199 -9.08 7.18 1.93
C PHE A 199 -8.85 6.22 3.09
N LYS A 200 -9.47 6.52 4.25
CA LYS A 200 -9.27 5.78 5.49
C LYS A 200 -9.94 4.42 5.44
N GLY A 201 -9.22 3.40 5.84
CA GLY A 201 -9.73 2.04 5.98
C GLY A 201 -9.51 1.52 7.40
N HIS A 202 -10.46 0.70 7.88
CA HIS A 202 -10.41 0.06 9.19
C HIS A 202 -10.31 -1.45 9.01
N SER A 203 -9.45 -2.09 9.78
CA SER A 203 -9.24 -3.54 9.70
C SER A 203 -9.02 -4.17 11.07
N LEU A 204 -9.33 -5.47 11.14
CA LEU A 204 -9.01 -6.35 12.24
C LEU A 204 -8.05 -7.43 11.76
N VAL A 205 -7.16 -7.86 12.63
CA VAL A 205 -6.31 -9.04 12.43
C VAL A 205 -6.65 -10.04 13.50
N PHE A 206 -7.07 -11.24 13.09
CA PHE A 206 -7.44 -12.34 13.97
C PHE A 206 -6.33 -13.39 14.03
N GLU A 207 -6.14 -14.05 15.16
CA GLU A 207 -5.26 -15.20 15.31
C GLU A 207 -6.07 -16.48 15.04
N THR A 208 -6.20 -16.85 13.77
CA THR A 208 -7.02 -18.00 13.37
C THR A 208 -6.28 -19.34 13.39
N GLY A 209 -4.96 -19.33 13.56
CA GLY A 209 -4.17 -20.56 13.71
C GLY A 209 -4.25 -21.54 12.54
N GLY A 210 -4.55 -21.05 11.31
CA GLY A 210 -4.67 -21.90 10.13
C GLY A 210 -6.02 -22.63 9.99
N THR A 211 -7.02 -22.29 10.80
CA THR A 211 -8.39 -22.85 10.68
C THR A 211 -9.12 -22.40 9.41
N ILE A 212 -8.69 -21.27 8.80
CA ILE A 212 -9.18 -20.80 7.53
C ILE A 212 -8.19 -21.26 6.44
N PRO A 213 -8.64 -21.99 5.40
CA PRO A 213 -7.78 -22.48 4.33
C PRO A 213 -7.24 -21.31 3.47
N ALA A 214 -6.39 -21.64 2.45
CA ALA A 214 -5.88 -20.65 1.49
C ALA A 214 -6.99 -20.16 0.54
N GLU A 215 -7.97 -19.47 1.10
CA GLU A 215 -9.15 -18.97 0.41
C GLU A 215 -9.42 -17.52 0.82
N ALA A 216 -9.21 -16.56 -0.11
CA ALA A 216 -9.62 -15.18 0.11
C ALA A 216 -11.11 -15.00 -0.22
N LEU A 217 -11.75 -14.05 0.46
CA LEU A 217 -13.17 -13.79 0.30
C LEU A 217 -13.43 -12.30 0.14
N PHE A 218 -14.26 -11.97 -0.84
CA PHE A 218 -14.84 -10.65 -1.05
C PHE A 218 -16.36 -10.78 -1.01
N LEU A 219 -17.00 -10.06 -0.11
CA LEU A 219 -18.46 -10.14 0.05
C LEU A 219 -19.12 -8.78 -0.18
N GLU A 220 -20.38 -8.82 -0.56
CA GLU A 220 -21.36 -7.79 -0.25
C GLU A 220 -22.10 -8.22 1.04
N TYR A 221 -22.01 -7.42 2.09
CA TYR A 221 -22.63 -7.68 3.38
C TYR A 221 -23.69 -6.62 3.65
N ARG A 222 -24.95 -7.05 3.82
CA ARG A 222 -26.05 -6.15 4.15
C ARG A 222 -26.28 -6.14 5.66
N GLU A 223 -26.10 -4.99 6.30
CA GLU A 223 -26.49 -4.79 7.69
C GLU A 223 -28.00 -4.70 7.86
N ALA A 224 -28.51 -4.90 9.09
CA ALA A 224 -29.92 -4.71 9.43
C ALA A 224 -30.42 -3.28 9.15
N SER A 225 -29.55 -2.29 9.17
CA SER A 225 -29.81 -0.90 8.76
C SER A 225 -30.13 -0.75 7.27
N GLY A 226 -29.80 -1.76 6.45
CA GLY A 226 -29.84 -1.72 4.99
C GLY A 226 -28.56 -1.19 4.35
N GLU A 227 -27.57 -0.75 5.13
CA GLU A 227 -26.26 -0.36 4.63
C GLU A 227 -25.52 -1.58 4.04
N ILE A 228 -24.85 -1.38 2.91
CA ILE A 228 -24.05 -2.44 2.26
C ILE A 228 -22.57 -2.16 2.54
N LEU A 229 -21.92 -3.12 3.19
CA LEU A 229 -20.49 -3.16 3.40
C LEU A 229 -19.84 -4.14 2.42
N THR A 230 -18.56 -3.97 2.16
CA THR A 230 -17.79 -4.85 1.28
C THR A 230 -16.61 -5.49 2.03
N PRO A 231 -16.89 -6.46 2.92
CA PRO A 231 -15.82 -7.11 3.68
C PRO A 231 -14.91 -7.93 2.79
N GLU A 232 -13.62 -7.80 3.10
CA GLU A 232 -12.53 -8.58 2.53
C GLU A 232 -11.92 -9.43 3.64
N VAL A 233 -11.74 -10.75 3.40
CA VAL A 233 -11.18 -11.68 4.37
C VAL A 233 -9.97 -12.38 3.76
N PHE A 234 -8.79 -12.20 4.37
CA PHE A 234 -7.51 -12.66 3.83
C PHE A 234 -6.74 -13.49 4.87
N PRO A 235 -6.78 -14.84 4.77
CA PRO A 235 -6.01 -15.74 5.63
C PRO A 235 -4.55 -15.78 5.20
N ARG A 236 -3.65 -15.35 6.07
CA ARG A 236 -2.21 -15.29 5.83
C ARG A 236 -1.51 -16.59 6.22
N ASP A 237 -0.30 -16.78 5.73
CA ASP A 237 0.50 -17.97 6.01
C ASP A 237 1.01 -18.03 7.46
N ASP A 238 1.13 -16.88 8.13
CA ASP A 238 1.51 -16.76 9.53
C ASP A 238 0.43 -17.19 10.54
N GLY A 239 -0.68 -17.75 10.08
CA GLY A 239 -1.82 -18.17 10.90
C GLY A 239 -2.72 -17.02 11.32
N THR A 240 -2.53 -15.80 10.78
CA THR A 240 -3.45 -14.69 11.00
C THR A 240 -4.44 -14.54 9.86
N THR A 241 -5.59 -13.91 10.15
CA THR A 241 -6.56 -13.53 9.12
C THR A 241 -6.87 -12.04 9.25
N TRP A 242 -6.64 -11.30 8.18
CA TRP A 242 -6.95 -9.89 8.10
C TRP A 242 -8.35 -9.67 7.51
N VAL A 243 -9.12 -8.76 8.13
CA VAL A 243 -10.47 -8.41 7.67
C VAL A 243 -10.63 -6.89 7.64
N CYS A 244 -11.18 -6.38 6.55
CA CYS A 244 -11.56 -4.97 6.41
C CYS A 244 -12.97 -4.91 5.81
N ALA A 245 -13.73 -3.86 6.17
CA ALA A 245 -15.08 -3.66 5.63
C ALA A 245 -15.48 -2.18 5.56
N ILE A 246 -14.94 -1.33 6.43
CA ILE A 246 -15.38 0.06 6.60
C ILE A 246 -14.30 1.01 6.12
N SER A 247 -14.69 1.94 5.26
CA SER A 247 -13.80 2.99 4.73
C SER A 247 -14.53 4.33 4.68
N ALA A 248 -13.78 5.42 4.88
CA ALA A 248 -14.31 6.78 4.87
C ALA A 248 -13.32 7.77 4.25
N LEU A 249 -13.86 8.84 3.64
CA LEU A 249 -13.06 10.02 3.27
C LEU A 249 -12.94 10.90 4.50
N GLU A 250 -11.72 11.04 5.00
CA GLU A 250 -11.41 11.91 6.13
C GLU A 250 -10.10 12.67 5.85
N PRO A 251 -9.92 13.83 6.49
CA PRO A 251 -8.65 14.54 6.43
C PRO A 251 -7.50 13.67 6.97
N VAL A 252 -6.39 13.65 6.23
CA VAL A 252 -5.18 12.96 6.68
C VAL A 252 -4.50 13.82 7.76
N PRO A 253 -4.26 13.30 8.97
CA PRO A 253 -3.52 14.04 9.99
C PRO A 253 -2.09 14.32 9.51
N VAL A 254 -1.49 15.42 9.96
CA VAL A 254 -0.12 15.79 9.56
C VAL A 254 0.90 14.76 10.03
N ASP A 255 0.70 14.23 11.24
CA ASP A 255 1.53 13.15 11.77
C ASP A 255 0.85 11.78 11.56
N PRO A 256 1.54 10.80 10.93
CA PRO A 256 1.03 9.43 10.82
C PRO A 256 0.69 8.76 12.17
N ALA A 257 1.31 9.18 13.26
CA ALA A 257 1.03 8.66 14.59
C ALA A 257 -0.37 9.03 15.11
N ASP A 258 -0.95 10.13 14.59
CA ASP A 258 -2.27 10.62 14.98
C ASP A 258 -3.42 9.94 14.22
N VAL A 259 -3.13 8.93 13.40
CA VAL A 259 -4.16 8.14 12.69
C VAL A 259 -4.94 7.31 13.69
N ALA A 260 -6.14 7.76 14.03
CA ALA A 260 -7.07 7.06 14.90
C ALA A 260 -8.20 6.38 14.09
N PRO A 261 -8.77 5.28 14.60
CA PRO A 261 -9.96 4.68 14.01
C PRO A 261 -11.19 5.58 14.23
N GLU A 262 -12.17 5.46 13.33
CA GLU A 262 -13.49 6.02 13.54
C GLU A 262 -14.19 5.31 14.72
N GLN A 263 -14.97 6.07 15.48
CA GLN A 263 -15.69 5.53 16.63
C GLN A 263 -16.68 4.45 16.20
N GLY A 264 -16.58 3.26 16.81
CA GLY A 264 -17.48 2.14 16.53
C GLY A 264 -17.10 1.30 15.30
N ALA A 265 -16.21 1.75 14.40
CA ALA A 265 -15.86 1.02 13.18
C ALA A 265 -15.34 -0.41 13.45
N HIS A 266 -14.43 -0.56 14.39
CA HIS A 266 -13.90 -1.90 14.74
C HIS A 266 -14.97 -2.81 15.36
N ALA A 267 -15.89 -2.27 16.17
CA ALA A 267 -16.98 -3.05 16.75
C ALA A 267 -17.96 -3.56 15.67
N ARG A 268 -18.24 -2.73 14.66
CA ARG A 268 -19.07 -3.15 13.50
C ARG A 268 -18.36 -4.24 12.70
N ILE A 269 -17.06 -4.11 12.42
CA ILE A 269 -16.30 -5.16 11.72
C ILE A 269 -16.28 -6.45 12.54
N GLU A 270 -16.10 -6.38 13.85
CA GLU A 270 -16.13 -7.54 14.73
C GLU A 270 -17.50 -8.22 14.73
N ALA A 271 -18.59 -7.45 14.72
CA ALA A 271 -19.95 -7.99 14.65
C ALA A 271 -20.21 -8.72 13.33
N LEU A 272 -19.86 -8.08 12.19
CA LEU A 272 -20.01 -8.75 10.88
C LEU A 272 -19.14 -10.00 10.74
N CYS A 273 -17.92 -10.03 11.32
CA CYS A 273 -17.07 -11.21 11.31
C CYS A 273 -17.72 -12.43 11.98
N ARG A 274 -18.46 -12.21 13.08
CA ARG A 274 -19.21 -13.29 13.76
C ARG A 274 -20.30 -13.88 12.87
N ASN A 275 -20.91 -13.04 12.02
CA ASN A 275 -21.97 -13.47 11.09
C ASN A 275 -21.39 -14.14 9.83
N ILE A 276 -20.16 -13.83 9.47
CA ILE A 276 -19.51 -14.39 8.27
C ILE A 276 -18.85 -15.76 8.57
N SER A 277 -18.21 -15.92 9.75
CA SER A 277 -17.34 -17.07 9.97
C SER A 277 -17.27 -17.48 11.45
N PRO A 278 -17.64 -18.73 11.77
CA PRO A 278 -17.40 -19.30 13.11
C PRO A 278 -15.92 -19.29 13.51
N ALA A 279 -15.00 -19.45 12.55
CA ALA A 279 -13.57 -19.40 12.79
C ALA A 279 -13.12 -18.00 13.24
N LEU A 280 -13.64 -16.93 12.61
CA LEU A 280 -13.39 -15.54 13.02
C LEU A 280 -14.06 -15.23 14.37
N ALA A 281 -15.28 -15.71 14.58
CA ALA A 281 -16.02 -15.51 15.83
C ALA A 281 -15.28 -16.08 17.05
N ALA A 282 -14.57 -17.20 16.88
CA ALA A 282 -13.83 -17.88 17.93
C ALA A 282 -12.37 -17.37 18.13
N ALA A 283 -11.82 -16.70 17.12
CA ALA A 283 -10.42 -16.28 17.12
C ALA A 283 -10.18 -15.00 17.93
N PRO A 284 -9.08 -14.91 18.70
CA PRO A 284 -8.68 -13.67 19.35
C PRO A 284 -8.32 -12.59 18.32
N ILE A 285 -8.61 -11.33 18.64
CA ILE A 285 -8.19 -10.19 17.83
C ILE A 285 -6.76 -9.79 18.22
N LYS A 286 -5.81 -10.02 17.32
CA LYS A 286 -4.41 -9.63 17.44
C LYS A 286 -4.20 -8.12 17.31
N ALA A 287 -4.91 -7.48 16.37
CA ALA A 287 -4.76 -6.06 16.13
C ALA A 287 -6.06 -5.41 15.61
N ARG A 288 -6.26 -4.15 16.04
CA ARG A 288 -7.25 -3.20 15.52
C ARG A 288 -6.52 -2.08 14.83
N GLN A 289 -6.77 -1.88 13.53
CA GLN A 289 -5.96 -1.02 12.68
C GLN A 289 -6.81 -0.01 11.94
N ALA A 290 -6.24 1.19 11.72
CA ALA A 290 -6.72 2.18 10.79
C ALA A 290 -5.54 2.74 9.99
N CYS A 291 -5.75 3.01 8.72
CA CYS A 291 -4.75 3.62 7.85
C CYS A 291 -5.40 4.34 6.68
N PHE A 292 -4.65 5.23 6.03
CA PHE A 292 -5.09 5.93 4.84
C PHE A 292 -4.46 5.33 3.58
N ARG A 293 -5.29 4.96 2.61
CA ARG A 293 -4.85 4.65 1.24
C ARG A 293 -4.58 5.96 0.51
N PRO A 294 -3.45 6.13 -0.18
CA PRO A 294 -3.19 7.33 -0.98
C PRO A 294 -3.97 7.25 -2.30
N VAL A 295 -4.82 8.23 -2.58
CA VAL A 295 -5.61 8.29 -3.81
C VAL A 295 -5.38 9.61 -4.54
N THR A 296 -5.44 9.57 -5.85
CA THR A 296 -5.37 10.72 -6.75
C THR A 296 -6.75 10.99 -7.34
N GLU A 297 -6.93 12.14 -7.95
CA GLU A 297 -8.21 12.55 -8.53
C GLU A 297 -8.72 11.58 -9.62
N ASP A 298 -7.80 11.06 -10.44
CA ASP A 298 -8.10 10.14 -11.54
C ASP A 298 -7.95 8.65 -11.17
N GLY A 299 -7.61 8.34 -9.90
CA GLY A 299 -7.43 6.98 -9.41
C GLY A 299 -6.16 6.27 -9.86
N LEU A 300 -5.27 6.92 -10.62
CA LEU A 300 -4.00 6.37 -11.07
C LEU A 300 -2.84 6.87 -10.20
N PRO A 301 -1.81 6.04 -9.93
CA PRO A 301 -0.66 6.47 -9.16
C PRO A 301 0.15 7.57 -9.87
N LEU A 302 0.84 8.39 -9.11
CA LEU A 302 1.86 9.31 -9.60
C LEU A 302 3.20 8.58 -9.57
N ILE A 303 3.78 8.29 -10.73
CA ILE A 303 5.08 7.61 -10.82
C ILE A 303 5.90 8.30 -11.91
N GLY A 304 7.07 8.87 -11.55
CA GLY A 304 7.94 9.48 -12.53
C GLY A 304 8.65 10.74 -12.05
N ALA A 305 9.31 11.42 -13.00
CA ALA A 305 9.99 12.69 -12.76
C ALA A 305 8.99 13.82 -12.55
N VAL A 306 9.29 14.73 -11.61
CA VAL A 306 8.49 15.92 -11.38
C VAL A 306 8.79 16.95 -12.49
N PRO A 307 7.77 17.43 -13.22
CA PRO A 307 7.99 18.34 -14.35
C PRO A 307 8.75 19.62 -13.96
N GLY A 308 9.74 19.97 -14.75
CA GLY A 308 10.51 21.20 -14.59
C GLY A 308 11.53 21.21 -13.43
N ILE A 309 11.68 20.11 -12.70
CA ILE A 309 12.62 20.04 -11.56
C ILE A 309 13.56 18.86 -11.71
N GLU A 310 14.78 19.14 -12.16
CA GLU A 310 15.83 18.14 -12.32
C GLU A 310 16.17 17.46 -10.99
N GLY A 311 16.21 16.11 -11.00
CA GLY A 311 16.52 15.29 -9.84
C GLY A 311 15.35 15.07 -8.87
N ALA A 312 14.15 15.61 -9.14
CA ALA A 312 12.96 15.35 -8.34
C ALA A 312 12.06 14.27 -8.97
N TYR A 313 11.62 13.32 -8.16
CA TYR A 313 10.76 12.20 -8.55
C TYR A 313 9.64 11.99 -7.53
N VAL A 314 8.56 11.33 -7.96
CA VAL A 314 7.46 10.94 -7.08
C VAL A 314 7.00 9.52 -7.40
N ALA A 315 6.62 8.76 -6.36
CA ALA A 315 5.98 7.46 -6.47
C ALA A 315 4.96 7.30 -5.33
N THR A 316 3.69 7.57 -5.62
CA THR A 316 2.60 7.59 -4.63
C THR A 316 1.22 7.44 -5.30
N GLY A 317 0.14 7.45 -4.51
CA GLY A 317 -1.22 7.47 -5.08
C GLY A 317 -1.73 6.12 -5.55
N HIS A 318 -1.14 5.00 -5.12
CA HIS A 318 -1.46 3.65 -5.60
C HIS A 318 -2.80 3.08 -5.10
N SER A 319 -3.56 3.81 -4.27
CA SER A 319 -4.85 3.40 -3.73
C SER A 319 -4.81 2.00 -3.08
N VAL A 320 -5.77 1.14 -3.38
CA VAL A 320 -5.85 -0.25 -2.90
C VAL A 320 -4.77 -1.16 -3.51
N TRP A 321 -4.16 -0.75 -4.62
CA TRP A 321 -3.18 -1.54 -5.38
C TRP A 321 -1.73 -1.31 -4.96
N GLY A 322 -1.50 -0.53 -3.88
CA GLY A 322 -0.14 -0.16 -3.47
C GLY A 322 0.75 -1.34 -3.13
N MET A 323 0.21 -2.35 -2.44
CA MET A 323 0.98 -3.55 -2.09
C MET A 323 1.29 -4.38 -3.34
N LEU A 324 0.29 -4.64 -4.19
CA LEU A 324 0.49 -5.32 -5.47
C LEU A 324 1.55 -4.62 -6.31
N ASN A 325 1.43 -3.30 -6.50
CA ASN A 325 2.23 -2.56 -7.48
C ASN A 325 3.61 -2.10 -6.96
N ALA A 326 3.94 -2.33 -5.68
CA ALA A 326 5.20 -1.86 -5.10
C ALA A 326 6.46 -2.38 -5.82
N PRO A 327 6.61 -3.69 -6.10
CA PRO A 327 7.80 -4.19 -6.78
C PRO A 327 8.03 -3.59 -8.16
N ALA A 328 7.02 -3.58 -9.03
CA ALA A 328 7.17 -3.04 -10.38
C ALA A 328 7.34 -1.52 -10.39
N THR A 329 6.74 -0.79 -9.43
CA THR A 329 7.02 0.63 -9.22
C THR A 329 8.50 0.84 -8.84
N GLY A 330 9.03 0.01 -7.94
CA GLY A 330 10.44 0.06 -7.55
C GLY A 330 11.39 -0.22 -8.72
N GLU A 331 11.11 -1.29 -9.50
CA GLU A 331 11.87 -1.64 -10.70
C GLU A 331 11.85 -0.50 -11.73
N ALA A 332 10.67 0.00 -12.08
CA ALA A 332 10.50 1.05 -13.08
C ALA A 332 11.12 2.40 -12.67
N MET A 333 11.00 2.77 -11.38
CA MET A 333 11.64 3.96 -10.83
C MET A 333 13.16 3.83 -10.80
N SER A 334 13.70 2.65 -10.50
CA SER A 334 15.12 2.39 -10.56
C SER A 334 15.66 2.57 -11.99
N GLU A 335 15.00 1.96 -12.99
CA GLU A 335 15.37 2.13 -14.40
C GLU A 335 15.28 3.61 -14.83
N LEU A 336 14.21 4.31 -14.46
CA LEU A 336 14.05 5.73 -14.79
C LEU A 336 15.16 6.60 -14.20
N ILE A 337 15.51 6.38 -12.92
CA ILE A 337 16.50 7.22 -12.22
C ILE A 337 17.92 6.91 -12.67
N LEU A 338 18.25 5.64 -12.88
CA LEU A 338 19.62 5.22 -13.21
C LEU A 338 19.93 5.27 -14.72
N ASP A 339 18.95 4.91 -15.55
CA ASP A 339 19.11 4.74 -17.00
C ASP A 339 18.40 5.82 -17.82
N GLY A 340 17.59 6.67 -17.16
CA GLY A 340 16.84 7.75 -17.80
C GLY A 340 15.48 7.35 -18.38
N ALA A 341 15.14 6.06 -18.41
CA ALA A 341 13.84 5.58 -18.90
C ALA A 341 13.49 4.22 -18.31
N SER A 342 12.22 4.01 -18.00
CA SER A 342 11.70 2.68 -17.66
C SER A 342 11.54 1.84 -18.93
N ARG A 343 11.95 0.57 -18.87
CA ARG A 343 11.98 -0.35 -20.02
C ARG A 343 10.87 -1.39 -19.97
N ARG A 344 10.48 -1.80 -18.76
CA ARG A 344 9.52 -2.90 -18.55
C ARG A 344 8.09 -2.43 -18.42
N VAL A 345 7.90 -1.24 -17.84
CA VAL A 345 6.60 -0.62 -17.63
C VAL A 345 6.59 0.77 -18.26
N ASP A 346 5.59 1.05 -19.10
CA ASP A 346 5.37 2.40 -19.59
C ASP A 346 4.85 3.29 -18.46
N LEU A 347 5.62 4.32 -18.09
CA LEU A 347 5.26 5.28 -17.04
C LEU A 347 4.49 6.49 -17.56
N ALA A 348 4.28 6.64 -18.86
CA ALA A 348 3.56 7.78 -19.43
C ALA A 348 2.15 7.98 -18.83
N PRO A 349 1.36 6.91 -18.58
CA PRO A 349 0.05 7.07 -17.94
C PRO A 349 0.12 7.57 -16.50
N PHE A 350 1.28 7.43 -15.84
CA PHE A 350 1.46 7.71 -14.40
C PHE A 350 2.24 8.98 -14.13
N THR A 351 2.65 9.71 -15.18
CA THR A 351 3.41 10.95 -15.03
C THR A 351 2.68 11.93 -14.11
N PRO A 352 3.38 12.57 -13.14
CA PRO A 352 2.76 13.55 -12.26
C PRO A 352 2.23 14.78 -13.03
N GLY A 353 2.82 15.12 -14.19
CA GLY A 353 2.38 16.24 -15.02
C GLY A 353 1.03 16.06 -15.71
N ARG A 354 0.38 14.90 -15.62
CA ARG A 354 -0.95 14.67 -16.20
C ARG A 354 -2.11 15.35 -15.45
N LEU A 355 -1.88 15.62 -14.16
CA LEU A 355 -2.83 16.34 -13.29
C LEU A 355 -2.27 17.72 -12.93
N PRO A 356 -3.13 18.72 -12.68
CA PRO A 356 -2.67 20.03 -12.24
C PRO A 356 -1.99 19.96 -10.88
N PRO A 357 -0.96 20.76 -10.62
CA PRO A 357 -0.34 20.85 -9.32
C PRO A 357 -1.30 21.44 -8.29
N LEU A 358 -1.26 20.91 -7.06
CA LEU A 358 -2.00 21.45 -5.94
C LEU A 358 -1.46 22.85 -5.59
N ASP A 359 -2.35 23.83 -5.43
CA ASP A 359 -1.98 25.12 -4.85
C ASP A 359 -1.62 24.94 -3.35
N PRO A 360 -0.37 25.21 -2.94
CA PRO A 360 0.05 25.09 -1.54
C PRO A 360 -0.79 25.91 -0.57
N ALA A 361 -1.52 26.93 -1.06
CA ALA A 361 -2.43 27.71 -0.22
C ALA A 361 -3.56 26.85 0.39
N HIS A 362 -3.94 25.76 -0.26
CA HIS A 362 -4.93 24.80 0.27
C HIS A 362 -4.40 23.95 1.44
N LEU A 363 -3.08 23.95 1.68
CA LEU A 363 -2.45 23.28 2.82
C LEU A 363 -2.32 24.20 4.06
N ARG A 364 -3.00 25.35 4.08
CA ARG A 364 -3.03 26.26 5.23
C ARG A 364 -3.78 25.61 6.39
N GLY A 365 -3.16 25.58 7.56
CA GLY A 365 -3.69 24.93 8.76
C GLY A 365 -3.04 23.58 9.10
N THR A 366 -2.17 23.05 8.25
CA THR A 366 -1.38 21.84 8.51
C THR A 366 0.04 22.14 9.02
N SER A 367 0.27 23.35 9.53
CA SER A 367 1.53 23.73 10.19
C SER A 367 1.46 23.30 11.64
N GLY A 368 2.10 22.17 11.95
CA GLY A 368 2.52 21.73 13.25
C GLY A 368 4.01 21.55 13.25
#